data_a529fc9654b45a544e867c61323814c9
#
_entry.id   a529fc9654b45a544e867c61323814c9
#
_cell.length_a   1.000
_cell.length_b   1.000
_cell.length_c   1.000
_cell.angle_alpha   90.00
_cell.angle_beta   90.00
_cell.angle_gamma   90.00
#
_symmetry.space_group_name_H-M   'P 1'
#
loop_
_entity.id
_entity.type
_entity.pdbx_description
1 polymer ?
#
loop_
_entity_poly.entity_id
_entity_poly.type
_entity_poly.pdbx_seq_one_letter_code
_entity_poly.pdbx_strand_id
1 'polypeptide(L)'
;MFKNKRKLFVDLLIFGVLIILAIGIYNFLLLPDIRLKGSRFIELDYLEEYNELGYSASFLQDDVTDKVKVTSNVNSKKLGNYEIIYSININGFKRKAVRKVRVTDKTAPVIKLASSDDIYVCPGKKYAGEDFSALDFYDGDITDKVVIRESDDEITYSVKDSHGNKTSISRNIIYEDLEKPTITLNGSDVVYAFLGEEYKDLGVTVTDNCDNLTKKVVTSGEVDVFTPGSYDVTYKVSDVAGNVASVKRTVIVSERGKNGTIYLTFDDGPKWGTTDVILDILKEEGVEATFFVTNSGPDELIKRAFDEGHTIGLHTASHNYSVVYASVDSYFQDLDIVSQRVKNITGQESKIIRFPGGASNTISRRYSSGIMSLLTVEVLNRGYRYYDWNISSGDAAGTAPTADQIFNNVVNNLSKNRVNMVLMHDIKPYTRDALRNIIQYAKREGYTFEKITTKTEMITQRVNN
;
A
#
# COMPACT_ATOMS: atom_id res chain seq x y z
N MET A 1 29.10 -38.02 111.43
CA MET A 1 29.09 -36.58 111.23
C MET A 1 29.27 -36.13 109.72
N PHE A 2 29.85 -36.93 108.88
CA PHE A 2 30.14 -36.57 107.48
C PHE A 2 28.94 -36.67 106.50
N LYS A 3 27.97 -37.56 106.73
CA LYS A 3 26.82 -37.76 105.85
C LYS A 3 25.88 -36.54 105.79
N ASN A 4 25.69 -35.84 106.88
CA ASN A 4 24.82 -34.65 106.94
C ASN A 4 25.42 -33.41 106.30
N LYS A 5 26.76 -33.25 106.29
CA LYS A 5 27.39 -32.13 105.58
C LYS A 5 27.32 -32.21 104.05
N ARG A 6 27.37 -33.43 103.51
CA ARG A 6 27.27 -33.66 102.03
C ARG A 6 25.85 -33.41 101.52
N LYS A 7 24.84 -33.82 102.38
CA LYS A 7 23.44 -33.54 102.00
C LYS A 7 23.15 -32.05 101.99
N LEU A 8 23.59 -31.31 103.05
CA LEU A 8 23.43 -29.87 103.17
C LEU A 8 24.14 -29.14 102.01
N PHE A 9 25.30 -29.59 101.55
CA PHE A 9 26.02 -29.01 100.45
C PHE A 9 25.28 -29.24 99.14
N VAL A 10 24.70 -30.43 98.91
CA VAL A 10 23.92 -30.74 97.70
C VAL A 10 22.63 -29.94 97.71
N ASP A 11 21.95 -29.81 98.83
CA ASP A 11 20.71 -29.03 98.90
C ASP A 11 20.93 -27.52 98.66
N LEU A 12 22.04 -26.95 99.14
CA LEU A 12 22.47 -25.58 98.88
C LEU A 12 22.82 -25.36 97.41
N LEU A 13 23.44 -26.35 96.80
CA LEU A 13 23.78 -26.28 95.37
C LEU A 13 22.53 -26.33 94.51
N ILE A 14 21.58 -27.22 94.81
CA ILE A 14 20.27 -27.29 94.13
C ILE A 14 19.50 -26.00 94.34
N PHE A 15 19.47 -25.46 95.54
CA PHE A 15 18.81 -24.17 95.81
C PHE A 15 19.47 -23.03 95.03
N GLY A 16 20.77 -22.98 94.95
CA GLY A 16 21.52 -22.01 94.15
C GLY A 16 21.19 -22.11 92.67
N VAL A 17 21.10 -23.35 92.14
CA VAL A 17 20.72 -23.57 90.71
C VAL A 17 19.27 -23.15 90.47
N LEU A 18 18.37 -23.45 91.41
CA LEU A 18 16.94 -23.04 91.30
C LEU A 18 16.81 -21.51 91.36
N ILE A 19 17.57 -20.83 92.23
CA ILE A 19 17.59 -19.35 92.23
C ILE A 19 18.11 -18.79 90.87
N ILE A 20 19.19 -19.34 90.39
CA ILE A 20 19.75 -18.88 89.07
C ILE A 20 18.72 -19.13 87.94
N LEU A 21 18.06 -20.29 87.96
CA LEU A 21 17.00 -20.60 87.01
C LEU A 21 15.80 -19.65 87.16
N ALA A 22 15.38 -19.39 88.44
CA ALA A 22 14.27 -18.45 88.72
C ALA A 22 14.60 -17.03 88.28
N ILE A 23 15.85 -16.54 88.57
CA ILE A 23 16.32 -15.25 88.05
C ILE A 23 16.39 -15.24 86.54
N GLY A 24 16.83 -16.33 85.91
CA GLY A 24 16.86 -16.46 84.44
C GLY A 24 15.47 -16.39 83.84
N ILE A 25 14.50 -17.12 84.42
CA ILE A 25 13.12 -17.12 83.99
C ILE A 25 12.48 -15.74 84.21
N TYR A 26 12.70 -15.13 85.37
CA TYR A 26 12.22 -13.81 85.72
C TYR A 26 12.74 -12.75 84.73
N ASN A 27 14.03 -12.74 84.46
CA ASN A 27 14.61 -11.82 83.45
C ASN A 27 14.09 -12.08 82.02
N PHE A 28 13.85 -13.34 81.66
CA PHE A 28 13.28 -13.71 80.40
C PHE A 28 11.85 -13.22 80.24
N LEU A 29 11.01 -13.31 81.27
CA LEU A 29 9.62 -12.84 81.29
C LEU A 29 9.50 -11.31 81.29
N LEU A 30 10.53 -10.57 81.67
CA LEU A 30 10.59 -9.11 81.66
C LEU A 30 11.19 -8.56 80.37
N LEU A 31 11.56 -9.39 79.39
CA LEU A 31 12.02 -8.90 78.14
C LEU A 31 10.83 -8.50 77.21
N PRO A 32 10.89 -7.36 76.54
CA PRO A 32 9.93 -7.05 75.48
C PRO A 32 9.90 -8.16 74.45
N ASP A 33 8.71 -8.47 73.87
CA ASP A 33 8.56 -9.39 72.80
C ASP A 33 8.27 -8.59 71.51
N ILE A 34 8.99 -8.87 70.43
CA ILE A 34 8.75 -8.29 69.05
C ILE A 34 8.37 -9.43 68.13
N ARG A 35 7.15 -9.39 67.60
CA ARG A 35 6.63 -10.36 66.64
C ARG A 35 6.51 -9.72 65.27
N LEU A 36 7.24 -10.25 64.30
CA LEU A 36 7.14 -9.83 62.91
C LEU A 36 5.92 -10.49 62.29
N LYS A 37 5.10 -9.70 61.57
CA LYS A 37 4.00 -10.22 60.75
C LYS A 37 4.57 -10.68 59.41
N GLY A 38 4.07 -11.81 58.88
CA GLY A 38 4.57 -12.41 57.65
C GLY A 38 5.95 -13.05 57.77
N SER A 39 6.62 -13.24 56.62
CA SER A 39 7.92 -13.93 56.54
C SER A 39 9.05 -13.12 57.18
N ARG A 40 9.99 -13.82 57.85
CA ARG A 40 11.26 -13.24 58.34
C ARG A 40 12.31 -13.15 57.25
N PHE A 41 12.11 -13.84 56.14
CA PHE A 41 12.96 -13.78 54.95
C PHE A 41 12.10 -13.38 53.74
N ILE A 42 12.52 -12.34 53.01
CA ILE A 42 11.83 -11.81 51.86
C ILE A 42 12.83 -11.77 50.70
N GLU A 43 12.41 -12.20 49.52
CA GLU A 43 13.15 -12.01 48.28
C GLU A 43 12.42 -11.00 47.44
N LEU A 44 13.13 -9.92 47.09
CA LEU A 44 12.70 -8.88 46.17
C LEU A 44 13.40 -9.06 44.85
N ASP A 45 12.72 -8.70 43.77
CA ASP A 45 13.36 -8.54 42.48
C ASP A 45 14.15 -7.22 42.42
N TYR A 46 15.06 -7.10 41.49
CA TYR A 46 15.80 -5.87 41.26
C TYR A 46 14.84 -4.72 40.94
N LEU A 47 15.00 -3.60 41.62
CA LEU A 47 14.14 -2.41 41.66
C LEU A 47 12.74 -2.61 42.24
N GLU A 48 12.37 -3.80 42.72
CA GLU A 48 11.12 -4.00 43.44
C GLU A 48 11.17 -3.27 44.80
N GLU A 49 10.16 -2.47 45.09
CA GLU A 49 10.11 -1.73 46.35
C GLU A 49 9.71 -2.65 47.51
N TYR A 50 10.44 -2.55 48.62
CA TYR A 50 10.08 -3.26 49.84
C TYR A 50 8.84 -2.65 50.52
N ASN A 51 7.80 -3.44 50.70
CA ASN A 51 6.61 -3.09 51.46
C ASN A 51 6.64 -3.74 52.83
N GLU A 52 6.56 -2.95 53.90
CA GLU A 52 6.58 -3.44 55.29
C GLU A 52 5.35 -4.31 55.59
N LEU A 53 5.59 -5.57 56.00
CA LEU A 53 4.52 -6.52 56.32
C LEU A 53 3.91 -6.31 57.72
N GLY A 54 4.52 -5.43 58.50
CA GLY A 54 4.10 -5.08 59.83
C GLY A 54 4.77 -5.92 60.94
N TYR A 55 4.59 -5.44 62.14
CA TYR A 55 5.09 -6.04 63.40
C TYR A 55 4.18 -5.66 64.55
N SER A 56 4.36 -6.33 65.70
CA SER A 56 3.76 -5.95 66.99
C SER A 56 4.77 -6.15 68.13
N ALA A 57 4.64 -5.38 69.16
CA ALA A 57 5.49 -5.56 70.31
C ALA A 57 4.65 -5.47 71.61
N SER A 58 5.01 -6.32 72.59
CA SER A 58 4.37 -6.32 73.90
C SER A 58 5.42 -6.32 75.00
N PHE A 59 5.07 -5.71 76.13
CA PHE A 59 5.86 -5.73 77.42
C PHE A 59 4.91 -5.80 78.58
N LEU A 60 5.03 -6.84 79.40
CA LEU A 60 4.15 -7.10 80.60
C LEU A 60 2.65 -7.07 80.25
N GLN A 61 2.28 -7.59 79.03
CA GLN A 61 0.94 -7.63 78.42
C GLN A 61 0.43 -6.31 77.82
N ASP A 62 1.15 -5.19 77.98
CA ASP A 62 0.83 -3.94 77.37
C ASP A 62 1.32 -3.94 75.94
N ASP A 63 0.55 -3.32 74.98
CA ASP A 63 0.98 -3.06 73.65
C ASP A 63 1.97 -1.89 73.63
N VAL A 64 3.17 -2.13 73.14
CA VAL A 64 4.27 -1.16 73.04
C VAL A 64 4.82 -1.08 71.61
N THR A 65 3.97 -1.41 70.66
CA THR A 65 4.32 -1.42 69.23
C THR A 65 4.82 -0.06 68.72
N ASP A 66 4.25 1.03 69.28
CA ASP A 66 4.64 2.42 68.97
C ASP A 66 6.06 2.79 69.37
N LYS A 67 6.64 2.04 70.36
CA LYS A 67 8.00 2.27 70.87
C LYS A 67 9.08 1.50 70.11
N VAL A 68 8.71 0.69 69.12
CA VAL A 68 9.67 -0.02 68.24
C VAL A 68 10.33 0.93 67.30
N LYS A 69 11.65 1.01 67.35
CA LYS A 69 12.47 1.71 66.34
C LYS A 69 12.80 0.75 65.24
N VAL A 70 12.41 1.09 63.99
CA VAL A 70 12.74 0.35 62.79
C VAL A 70 13.89 1.04 62.07
N THR A 71 14.91 0.28 61.69
CA THR A 71 16.01 0.74 60.83
C THR A 71 16.20 -0.24 59.70
N SER A 72 16.33 0.26 58.48
CA SER A 72 16.50 -0.55 57.28
C SER A 72 17.72 -0.07 56.49
N ASN A 73 18.46 -1.01 55.92
CA ASN A 73 19.48 -0.73 54.92
C ASN A 73 19.10 -1.29 53.54
N VAL A 74 17.83 -1.68 53.35
CA VAL A 74 17.36 -2.24 52.08
C VAL A 74 17.59 -1.25 50.95
N ASN A 75 18.25 -1.73 49.90
CA ASN A 75 18.49 -1.01 48.67
C ASN A 75 18.12 -1.92 47.47
N SER A 76 16.93 -1.72 46.93
CA SER A 76 16.43 -2.51 45.80
C SER A 76 17.18 -2.25 44.51
N LYS A 77 17.96 -1.17 44.42
CA LYS A 77 18.79 -0.82 43.26
C LYS A 77 20.15 -1.55 43.20
N LYS A 78 20.39 -2.43 44.20
CA LYS A 78 21.64 -3.19 44.27
C LYS A 78 21.38 -4.59 44.77
N LEU A 79 21.80 -5.59 44.03
CA LEU A 79 21.70 -6.98 44.44
C LEU A 79 22.49 -7.22 45.73
N GLY A 80 21.95 -8.03 46.65
CA GLY A 80 22.59 -8.33 47.90
C GLY A 80 21.64 -8.74 49.01
N ASN A 81 22.22 -8.93 50.20
CA ASN A 81 21.48 -9.26 51.40
C ASN A 81 21.39 -8.04 52.31
N TYR A 82 20.21 -7.73 52.75
CA TYR A 82 19.88 -6.57 53.55
C TYR A 82 19.12 -6.98 54.80
N GLU A 83 19.05 -6.11 55.79
CA GLU A 83 18.36 -6.35 57.03
C GLU A 83 17.48 -5.17 57.41
N ILE A 84 16.32 -5.50 57.97
CA ILE A 84 15.44 -4.56 58.65
C ILE A 84 15.47 -4.94 60.12
N ILE A 85 15.91 -4.01 60.95
CA ILE A 85 16.11 -4.22 62.38
C ILE A 85 15.01 -3.50 63.12
N TYR A 86 14.22 -4.27 63.86
CA TYR A 86 13.21 -3.81 64.80
C TYR A 86 13.80 -3.87 66.20
N SER A 87 13.91 -2.74 66.88
CA SER A 87 14.52 -2.67 68.23
C SER A 87 13.66 -1.89 69.19
N ILE A 88 13.59 -2.37 70.39
CA ILE A 88 12.86 -1.73 71.52
C ILE A 88 13.73 -1.70 72.75
N ASN A 89 13.61 -0.62 73.51
CA ASN A 89 14.22 -0.49 74.80
C ASN A 89 13.21 0.13 75.80
N ILE A 90 12.78 -0.67 76.82
CA ILE A 90 11.85 -0.22 77.86
C ILE A 90 12.52 -0.43 79.18
N ASN A 91 12.76 0.64 79.94
CA ASN A 91 13.36 0.64 81.28
C ASN A 91 14.67 -0.16 81.35
N GLY A 92 15.48 -0.12 80.24
CA GLY A 92 16.76 -0.86 80.18
C GLY A 92 16.63 -2.27 79.57
N PHE A 93 15.44 -2.83 79.46
CA PHE A 93 15.19 -4.12 78.84
C PHE A 93 15.16 -3.94 77.29
N LYS A 94 16.10 -4.58 76.60
CA LYS A 94 16.31 -4.43 75.18
C LYS A 94 15.91 -5.71 74.44
N ARG A 95 15.21 -5.54 73.31
CA ARG A 95 14.90 -6.63 72.33
C ARG A 95 15.17 -6.19 70.96
N LYS A 96 15.54 -7.18 70.14
CA LYS A 96 15.78 -6.97 68.67
C LYS A 96 15.16 -8.13 67.93
N ALA A 97 14.46 -7.80 66.82
CA ALA A 97 14.07 -8.76 65.81
C ALA A 97 14.65 -8.29 64.46
N VAL A 98 14.89 -9.22 63.56
CA VAL A 98 15.49 -8.94 62.26
C VAL A 98 14.66 -9.63 61.20
N ARG A 99 14.35 -8.87 60.15
CA ARG A 99 13.84 -9.40 58.91
C ARG A 99 14.96 -9.30 57.88
N LYS A 100 15.26 -10.39 57.21
CA LYS A 100 16.26 -10.46 56.16
C LYS A 100 15.58 -10.23 54.82
N VAL A 101 16.16 -9.38 54.00
CA VAL A 101 15.70 -9.09 52.64
C VAL A 101 16.83 -9.40 51.68
N ARG A 102 16.57 -10.23 50.68
CA ARG A 102 17.48 -10.52 49.60
C ARG A 102 16.97 -9.87 48.35
N VAL A 103 17.73 -8.97 47.76
CA VAL A 103 17.48 -8.43 46.40
C VAL A 103 18.23 -9.27 45.41
N THR A 104 17.53 -9.83 44.46
CA THR A 104 18.07 -10.69 43.43
C THR A 104 17.43 -10.30 42.10
N ASP A 105 18.00 -10.71 40.99
CA ASP A 105 17.38 -10.63 39.69
C ASP A 105 16.59 -11.91 39.44
N LYS A 106 15.28 -11.76 39.21
CA LYS A 106 14.36 -12.84 38.88
C LYS A 106 13.72 -12.65 37.50
N THR A 107 14.02 -11.52 36.86
CA THR A 107 13.44 -11.17 35.57
C THR A 107 14.19 -11.93 34.48
N ALA A 108 13.45 -12.62 33.65
CA ALA A 108 14.05 -13.31 32.49
C ALA A 108 14.31 -12.33 31.35
N PRO A 109 15.38 -12.51 30.58
CA PRO A 109 15.68 -11.70 29.42
C PRO A 109 14.59 -11.81 28.35
N VAL A 110 14.45 -10.77 27.52
CA VAL A 110 13.51 -10.72 26.41
C VAL A 110 14.28 -10.85 25.10
N ILE A 111 13.94 -11.86 24.31
CA ILE A 111 14.44 -12.01 22.93
C ILE A 111 13.46 -11.32 21.99
N LYS A 112 13.97 -10.48 21.10
CA LYS A 112 13.21 -9.84 20.04
C LYS A 112 13.76 -10.30 18.68
N LEU A 113 12.90 -10.86 17.85
CA LEU A 113 13.17 -11.26 16.49
C LEU A 113 12.73 -10.18 15.49
N ALA A 114 13.24 -10.20 14.27
CA ALA A 114 12.88 -9.26 13.20
C ALA A 114 11.38 -9.36 12.84
N SER A 115 10.81 -10.58 12.87
CA SER A 115 9.39 -10.85 12.66
C SER A 115 8.89 -11.91 13.65
N SER A 116 7.58 -11.94 13.88
CA SER A 116 6.89 -13.00 14.64
C SER A 116 6.31 -14.09 13.72
N ASP A 117 6.31 -13.88 12.41
CA ASP A 117 5.66 -14.75 11.43
C ASP A 117 6.49 -16.01 11.16
N ASP A 118 5.84 -17.05 10.62
CA ASP A 118 6.54 -18.25 10.16
C ASP A 118 7.60 -17.91 9.10
N ILE A 119 8.66 -18.71 9.06
CA ILE A 119 9.77 -18.53 8.13
C ILE A 119 9.52 -19.39 6.90
N TYR A 120 9.35 -18.75 5.74
CA TYR A 120 9.24 -19.45 4.46
C TYR A 120 10.57 -19.40 3.72
N VAL A 121 11.04 -20.56 3.32
CA VAL A 121 12.32 -20.74 2.61
C VAL A 121 12.05 -21.52 1.33
N CYS A 122 12.64 -21.09 0.23
CA CYS A 122 12.53 -21.82 -1.03
C CYS A 122 12.95 -23.28 -0.87
N PRO A 123 12.20 -24.25 -1.40
CA PRO A 123 12.55 -25.66 -1.35
C PRO A 123 13.98 -25.92 -1.87
N GLY A 124 14.77 -26.64 -1.08
CA GLY A 124 16.16 -26.96 -1.41
C GLY A 124 17.20 -25.87 -1.12
N LYS A 125 16.79 -24.70 -0.62
CA LYS A 125 17.71 -23.68 -0.10
C LYS A 125 17.83 -23.79 1.42
N LYS A 126 18.92 -23.27 1.98
CA LYS A 126 19.10 -23.17 3.43
C LYS A 126 18.54 -21.84 3.94
N TYR A 127 18.01 -21.87 5.15
CA TYR A 127 17.66 -20.65 5.85
C TYR A 127 18.91 -19.78 6.09
N ALA A 128 18.82 -18.49 5.82
CA ALA A 128 19.96 -17.57 5.90
C ALA A 128 20.12 -16.89 7.28
N GLY A 129 19.19 -17.14 8.21
CA GLY A 129 19.13 -16.45 9.50
C GLY A 129 18.32 -15.15 9.42
N GLU A 130 18.05 -14.57 10.58
CA GLU A 130 17.38 -13.28 10.73
C GLU A 130 18.09 -12.43 11.80
N ASP A 131 17.82 -11.13 11.80
CA ASP A 131 18.28 -10.23 12.85
C ASP A 131 17.48 -10.47 14.15
N PHE A 132 18.20 -10.47 15.25
CA PHE A 132 17.61 -10.61 16.59
C PHE A 132 18.35 -9.75 17.62
N SER A 133 17.71 -9.54 18.76
CA SER A 133 18.35 -8.93 19.92
C SER A 133 17.85 -9.59 21.21
N ALA A 134 18.66 -9.54 22.26
CA ALA A 134 18.26 -10.00 23.58
C ALA A 134 18.63 -8.96 24.63
N LEU A 135 17.64 -8.51 25.38
CA LEU A 135 17.78 -7.50 26.41
C LEU A 135 17.32 -8.06 27.75
N ASP A 136 18.13 -7.91 28.76
CA ASP A 136 17.79 -8.20 30.15
C ASP A 136 17.68 -6.90 30.94
N PHE A 137 16.80 -6.91 31.92
CA PHE A 137 16.53 -5.71 32.70
C PHE A 137 17.70 -5.33 33.61
N TYR A 138 18.43 -6.33 34.12
CA TYR A 138 19.61 -6.12 34.98
C TYR A 138 20.91 -6.14 34.22
N ASP A 139 21.11 -7.13 33.34
CA ASP A 139 22.36 -7.34 32.60
C ASP A 139 22.51 -6.43 31.36
N GLY A 140 21.40 -5.79 30.93
CA GLY A 140 21.37 -4.95 29.73
C GLY A 140 21.34 -5.77 28.45
N ASP A 141 22.12 -5.35 27.44
CA ASP A 141 22.21 -6.07 26.17
C ASP A 141 23.07 -7.34 26.31
N ILE A 142 22.43 -8.48 26.09
CA ILE A 142 23.03 -9.82 26.14
C ILE A 142 22.84 -10.60 24.82
N THR A 143 22.69 -9.87 23.71
CA THR A 143 22.49 -10.44 22.37
C THR A 143 23.59 -11.41 22.00
N ASP A 144 24.81 -11.15 22.39
CA ASP A 144 26.00 -12.01 22.16
C ASP A 144 25.94 -13.36 22.91
N LYS A 145 25.06 -13.48 23.91
CA LYS A 145 24.86 -14.72 24.69
C LYS A 145 23.72 -15.60 24.13
N VAL A 146 23.05 -15.17 23.07
CA VAL A 146 21.99 -15.98 22.46
C VAL A 146 22.59 -17.21 21.79
N VAL A 147 22.05 -18.35 22.16
CA VAL A 147 22.38 -19.65 21.53
C VAL A 147 21.28 -20.00 20.54
N ILE A 148 21.68 -20.16 19.28
CA ILE A 148 20.79 -20.57 18.20
C ILE A 148 20.95 -22.06 17.96
N ARG A 149 19.84 -22.77 17.84
CA ARG A 149 19.78 -24.17 17.43
C ARG A 149 18.79 -24.28 16.26
N GLU A 150 19.26 -24.86 15.17
CA GLU A 150 18.50 -25.11 13.95
C GLU A 150 18.33 -26.61 13.77
N SER A 151 17.10 -27.02 13.48
CA SER A 151 16.73 -28.33 13.00
C SER A 151 16.19 -28.21 11.56
N ASP A 152 15.69 -29.31 10.99
CA ASP A 152 15.20 -29.31 9.61
C ASP A 152 13.96 -28.42 9.41
N ASP A 153 13.18 -28.20 10.46
CA ASP A 153 11.88 -27.53 10.41
C ASP A 153 11.67 -26.48 11.52
N GLU A 154 12.67 -26.27 12.39
CA GLU A 154 12.55 -25.33 13.51
C GLU A 154 13.88 -24.64 13.81
N ILE A 155 13.82 -23.36 14.13
CA ILE A 155 14.92 -22.61 14.72
C ILE A 155 14.55 -22.13 16.11
N THR A 156 15.43 -22.38 17.08
CA THR A 156 15.26 -21.99 18.49
C THR A 156 16.34 -21.00 18.90
N TYR A 157 15.94 -19.87 19.40
CA TYR A 157 16.78 -18.85 20.05
C TYR A 157 16.63 -18.99 21.55
N SER A 158 17.73 -19.13 22.27
CA SER A 158 17.71 -19.24 23.73
C SER A 158 18.79 -18.39 24.36
N VAL A 159 18.48 -17.73 25.46
CA VAL A 159 19.42 -16.92 26.22
C VAL A 159 19.23 -17.13 27.72
N LYS A 160 20.31 -16.99 28.44
CA LYS A 160 20.35 -17.03 29.90
C LYS A 160 21.12 -15.82 30.41
N ASP A 161 20.53 -15.11 31.38
CA ASP A 161 21.20 -14.01 32.09
C ASP A 161 22.29 -14.49 33.05
N SER A 162 22.95 -13.56 33.75
CA SER A 162 23.99 -13.86 34.72
C SER A 162 23.45 -14.49 36.04
N HIS A 163 22.13 -14.42 36.26
CA HIS A 163 21.47 -14.92 37.47
C HIS A 163 20.72 -16.24 37.25
N GLY A 164 20.66 -16.71 36.02
CA GLY A 164 20.14 -18.02 35.68
C GLY A 164 18.73 -18.02 35.13
N ASN A 165 18.09 -16.84 34.98
CA ASN A 165 16.79 -16.75 34.33
C ASN A 165 16.97 -16.98 32.82
N LYS A 166 16.00 -17.65 32.20
CA LYS A 166 16.11 -18.10 30.81
C LYS A 166 14.88 -17.73 30.00
N THR A 167 15.12 -17.40 28.74
CA THR A 167 14.08 -17.28 27.74
C THR A 167 14.45 -18.09 26.50
N SER A 168 13.44 -18.65 25.87
CA SER A 168 13.58 -19.37 24.60
C SER A 168 12.39 -19.07 23.72
N ILE A 169 12.66 -18.83 22.41
CA ILE A 169 11.66 -18.62 21.37
C ILE A 169 11.99 -19.55 20.25
N SER A 170 11.00 -20.30 19.76
CA SER A 170 11.11 -21.14 18.59
C SER A 170 10.24 -20.61 17.44
N ARG A 171 10.69 -20.82 16.20
CA ARG A 171 9.95 -20.55 14.97
C ARG A 171 10.04 -21.74 14.03
N ASN A 172 8.94 -22.03 13.34
CA ASN A 172 8.95 -23.04 12.28
C ASN A 172 9.65 -22.48 11.03
N ILE A 173 10.43 -23.34 10.39
CA ILE A 173 11.00 -23.13 9.06
C ILE A 173 10.17 -23.97 8.08
N ILE A 174 9.45 -23.31 7.20
CA ILE A 174 8.57 -23.94 6.23
C ILE A 174 9.24 -23.87 4.86
N TYR A 175 9.59 -25.00 4.28
CA TYR A 175 10.22 -25.08 2.97
C TYR A 175 9.16 -25.13 1.87
N GLU A 176 8.48 -24.02 1.70
CA GLU A 176 7.44 -23.82 0.70
C GLU A 176 7.65 -22.50 -0.03
N ASP A 177 7.22 -22.45 -1.27
CA ASP A 177 7.14 -21.23 -2.05
C ASP A 177 5.68 -20.81 -2.18
N LEU A 178 5.30 -19.75 -1.50
CA LEU A 178 3.95 -19.18 -1.54
C LEU A 178 3.87 -17.91 -2.41
N GLU A 179 4.99 -17.42 -2.88
CA GLU A 179 5.04 -16.23 -3.71
C GLU A 179 4.71 -16.59 -5.16
N LYS A 180 3.98 -15.69 -5.81
CA LYS A 180 3.69 -15.85 -7.23
C LYS A 180 4.82 -15.26 -8.06
N PRO A 181 5.12 -15.84 -9.22
CA PRO A 181 6.02 -15.23 -10.17
C PRO A 181 5.58 -13.80 -10.54
N THR A 182 6.54 -12.94 -10.73
CA THR A 182 6.31 -11.61 -11.30
C THR A 182 6.51 -11.68 -12.81
N ILE A 183 5.48 -11.27 -13.57
CA ILE A 183 5.51 -11.24 -15.04
C ILE A 183 5.29 -9.81 -15.54
N THR A 184 6.20 -9.30 -16.35
CA THR A 184 6.19 -7.93 -16.87
C THR A 184 6.24 -7.94 -18.38
N LEU A 185 5.34 -7.18 -19.03
CA LEU A 185 5.35 -7.00 -20.49
C LEU A 185 6.61 -6.25 -20.93
N ASN A 186 7.27 -6.75 -21.98
CA ASN A 186 8.32 -6.00 -22.65
C ASN A 186 7.66 -4.98 -23.60
N GLY A 187 7.69 -3.71 -23.24
CA GLY A 187 7.00 -2.63 -23.95
C GLY A 187 5.58 -2.37 -23.42
N SER A 188 4.72 -1.82 -24.29
CA SER A 188 3.35 -1.42 -23.92
C SER A 188 2.42 -2.63 -23.77
N ASP A 189 1.43 -2.47 -22.91
CA ASP A 189 0.28 -3.38 -22.73
C ASP A 189 -0.72 -3.28 -23.88
N VAL A 190 -0.74 -2.14 -24.61
CA VAL A 190 -1.48 -1.94 -25.83
C VAL A 190 -0.51 -1.61 -26.96
N VAL A 191 -0.60 -2.35 -28.07
CA VAL A 191 0.22 -2.15 -29.26
C VAL A 191 -0.67 -2.13 -30.51
N TYR A 192 -0.16 -1.48 -31.54
CA TYR A 192 -0.87 -1.36 -32.81
C TYR A 192 -0.17 -2.17 -33.90
N ALA A 193 -0.95 -2.89 -34.68
CA ALA A 193 -0.52 -3.58 -35.89
C ALA A 193 -1.35 -3.09 -37.08
N PHE A 194 -0.78 -3.12 -38.27
CA PHE A 194 -1.50 -2.72 -39.47
C PHE A 194 -1.95 -3.92 -40.27
N LEU A 195 -3.10 -3.76 -40.94
CA LEU A 195 -3.73 -4.79 -41.72
C LEU A 195 -2.76 -5.33 -42.80
N GLY A 196 -2.52 -6.64 -42.77
CA GLY A 196 -1.62 -7.31 -43.72
C GLY A 196 -0.14 -7.18 -43.39
N GLU A 197 0.25 -6.47 -42.32
CA GLU A 197 1.65 -6.36 -41.88
C GLU A 197 1.96 -7.38 -40.78
N GLU A 198 3.17 -7.92 -40.75
CA GLU A 198 3.61 -8.87 -39.73
C GLU A 198 3.61 -8.19 -38.34
N TYR A 199 2.89 -8.78 -37.40
CA TYR A 199 2.97 -8.40 -35.99
C TYR A 199 4.09 -9.19 -35.28
N LYS A 200 5.04 -8.49 -34.68
CA LYS A 200 6.11 -9.10 -33.91
C LYS A 200 5.93 -8.77 -32.42
N ASP A 201 5.61 -9.77 -31.64
CA ASP A 201 5.45 -9.63 -30.20
C ASP A 201 6.79 -9.44 -29.49
N LEU A 202 6.83 -8.49 -28.53
CA LEU A 202 8.00 -8.21 -27.70
C LEU A 202 8.16 -9.17 -26.52
N GLY A 203 7.12 -9.98 -26.24
CA GLY A 203 7.12 -10.94 -25.15
C GLY A 203 7.10 -10.31 -23.76
N VAL A 204 7.57 -11.09 -22.78
CA VAL A 204 7.56 -10.73 -21.36
C VAL A 204 8.90 -11.05 -20.70
N THR A 205 9.15 -10.42 -19.55
CA THR A 205 10.21 -10.77 -18.61
C THR A 205 9.55 -11.37 -17.36
N VAL A 206 10.14 -12.44 -16.83
CA VAL A 206 9.64 -13.15 -15.65
C VAL A 206 10.74 -13.24 -14.61
N THR A 207 10.39 -12.98 -13.36
CA THR A 207 11.23 -13.19 -12.17
C THR A 207 10.44 -13.93 -11.09
N ASP A 208 11.17 -14.69 -10.29
CA ASP A 208 10.62 -15.43 -9.16
C ASP A 208 11.66 -15.51 -8.05
N ASN A 209 11.21 -15.62 -6.80
CA ASN A 209 12.09 -15.69 -5.62
C ASN A 209 12.82 -17.03 -5.51
N CYS A 210 12.20 -18.11 -5.99
CA CYS A 210 12.70 -19.48 -5.87
C CYS A 210 13.20 -20.08 -7.19
N ASP A 211 12.56 -19.75 -8.29
CA ASP A 211 12.71 -20.45 -9.58
C ASP A 211 13.27 -19.56 -10.70
N ASN A 212 13.93 -20.19 -11.66
CA ASN A 212 14.26 -19.56 -12.94
C ASN A 212 13.20 -19.96 -13.98
N LEU A 213 12.27 -19.04 -14.23
CA LEU A 213 11.09 -19.31 -15.06
C LEU A 213 11.17 -18.75 -16.49
N THR A 214 12.30 -18.18 -16.91
CA THR A 214 12.47 -17.48 -18.18
C THR A 214 12.00 -18.28 -19.42
N LYS A 215 12.06 -19.60 -19.36
CA LYS A 215 11.67 -20.51 -20.47
C LYS A 215 10.33 -21.21 -20.25
N LYS A 216 9.58 -20.88 -19.19
CA LYS A 216 8.33 -21.56 -18.83
C LYS A 216 7.07 -20.76 -19.10
N VAL A 217 7.19 -19.62 -19.81
CA VAL A 217 6.04 -18.79 -20.17
C VAL A 217 5.23 -19.48 -21.26
N VAL A 218 3.93 -19.61 -21.02
CA VAL A 218 2.95 -20.07 -21.99
C VAL A 218 2.24 -18.88 -22.57
N THR A 219 2.30 -18.70 -23.88
CA THR A 219 1.59 -17.63 -24.60
C THR A 219 0.36 -18.22 -25.27
N SER A 220 -0.76 -17.53 -25.17
CA SER A 220 -2.03 -17.86 -25.81
C SER A 220 -2.71 -16.64 -26.40
N GLY A 221 -3.56 -16.84 -27.38
CA GLY A 221 -4.17 -15.79 -28.19
C GLY A 221 -3.40 -15.60 -29.51
N GLU A 222 -4.14 -15.52 -30.59
CA GLU A 222 -3.61 -15.27 -31.92
C GLU A 222 -4.03 -13.88 -32.39
N VAL A 223 -3.13 -13.19 -33.06
CA VAL A 223 -3.40 -11.89 -33.69
C VAL A 223 -3.64 -12.13 -35.18
N ASP A 224 -4.90 -12.01 -35.62
CA ASP A 224 -5.21 -12.03 -37.01
C ASP A 224 -4.95 -10.64 -37.64
N VAL A 225 -3.81 -10.51 -38.26
CA VAL A 225 -3.42 -9.26 -38.93
C VAL A 225 -4.17 -9.00 -40.25
N PHE A 226 -5.02 -9.92 -40.71
CA PHE A 226 -5.85 -9.73 -41.91
C PHE A 226 -7.27 -9.26 -41.61
N THR A 227 -7.65 -9.21 -40.31
CA THR A 227 -8.96 -8.74 -39.89
C THR A 227 -8.80 -7.59 -38.88
N PRO A 228 -9.32 -6.38 -39.18
CA PRO A 228 -9.29 -5.28 -38.23
C PRO A 228 -10.06 -5.64 -36.93
N GLY A 229 -9.42 -5.40 -35.79
CA GLY A 229 -10.02 -5.76 -34.50
C GLY A 229 -9.07 -5.57 -33.34
N SER A 230 -9.52 -5.99 -32.14
CA SER A 230 -8.74 -6.02 -30.93
C SER A 230 -8.47 -7.48 -30.56
N TYR A 231 -7.22 -7.84 -30.39
CA TYR A 231 -6.74 -9.20 -30.11
C TYR A 231 -5.98 -9.21 -28.80
N ASP A 232 -6.27 -10.19 -27.97
CA ASP A 232 -5.60 -10.35 -26.67
C ASP A 232 -4.57 -11.46 -26.74
N VAL A 233 -3.32 -11.14 -26.41
CA VAL A 233 -2.23 -12.07 -26.20
C VAL A 233 -2.01 -12.21 -24.70
N THR A 234 -2.24 -13.40 -24.16
CA THR A 234 -2.11 -13.69 -22.73
C THR A 234 -0.85 -14.50 -22.48
N TYR A 235 -0.05 -14.03 -21.54
CA TYR A 235 1.15 -14.71 -21.05
C TYR A 235 0.85 -15.26 -19.66
N LYS A 236 1.14 -16.53 -19.49
CA LYS A 236 0.94 -17.26 -18.22
C LYS A 236 2.21 -17.98 -17.82
N VAL A 237 2.54 -17.96 -16.55
CA VAL A 237 3.67 -18.69 -16.00
C VAL A 237 3.27 -19.33 -14.69
N SER A 238 3.80 -20.53 -14.41
CA SER A 238 3.68 -21.19 -13.12
C SER A 238 5.07 -21.54 -12.63
N ASP A 239 5.32 -21.35 -11.33
CA ASP A 239 6.50 -21.85 -10.64
C ASP A 239 6.39 -23.37 -10.40
N VAL A 240 7.39 -23.93 -9.73
CA VAL A 240 7.41 -25.38 -9.37
C VAL A 240 6.43 -25.69 -8.25
N ALA A 241 6.15 -24.73 -7.37
CA ALA A 241 5.18 -24.87 -6.28
C ALA A 241 3.73 -24.83 -6.75
N GLY A 242 3.47 -24.34 -7.98
CA GLY A 242 2.14 -24.25 -8.57
C GLY A 242 1.51 -22.87 -8.45
N ASN A 243 2.23 -21.84 -7.97
CA ASN A 243 1.73 -20.47 -7.98
C ASN A 243 1.73 -19.95 -9.41
N VAL A 244 0.69 -19.19 -9.76
CA VAL A 244 0.44 -18.77 -11.14
C VAL A 244 0.34 -17.27 -11.24
N ALA A 245 1.03 -16.71 -12.24
CA ALA A 245 0.86 -15.33 -12.67
C ALA A 245 0.47 -15.26 -14.15
N SER A 246 -0.25 -14.22 -14.52
CA SER A 246 -0.59 -13.93 -15.93
C SER A 246 -0.67 -12.45 -16.18
N VAL A 247 -0.33 -12.06 -17.41
CA VAL A 247 -0.48 -10.69 -17.92
C VAL A 247 -0.98 -10.76 -19.36
N LYS A 248 -1.66 -9.71 -19.80
CA LYS A 248 -2.28 -9.62 -21.12
C LYS A 248 -1.73 -8.41 -21.87
N ARG A 249 -1.50 -8.59 -23.18
CA ARG A 249 -1.26 -7.52 -24.16
C ARG A 249 -2.41 -7.46 -25.11
N THR A 250 -2.94 -6.26 -25.36
CA THR A 250 -3.96 -6.01 -26.36
C THR A 250 -3.30 -5.52 -27.64
N VAL A 251 -3.54 -6.19 -28.76
CA VAL A 251 -3.05 -5.81 -30.09
C VAL A 251 -4.22 -5.30 -30.91
N ILE A 252 -4.13 -4.05 -31.39
CA ILE A 252 -5.17 -3.43 -32.19
C ILE A 252 -4.71 -3.46 -33.67
N VAL A 253 -5.40 -4.27 -34.45
CA VAL A 253 -5.19 -4.34 -35.91
C VAL A 253 -6.11 -3.33 -36.59
N SER A 254 -5.57 -2.42 -37.37
CA SER A 254 -6.32 -1.39 -38.09
C SER A 254 -5.78 -1.18 -39.49
N GLU A 255 -6.64 -0.68 -40.40
CA GLU A 255 -6.21 -0.25 -41.72
C GLU A 255 -5.27 0.95 -41.57
N ARG A 256 -4.15 0.94 -42.27
CA ARG A 256 -3.28 2.10 -42.37
C ARG A 256 -3.99 3.17 -43.20
N GLY A 257 -4.13 4.35 -42.68
CA GLY A 257 -4.71 5.46 -43.40
C GLY A 257 -3.85 5.82 -44.63
N LYS A 258 -4.51 6.15 -45.74
CA LYS A 258 -3.81 6.58 -46.92
C LYS A 258 -3.12 7.91 -46.70
N ASN A 259 -1.86 8.01 -47.06
CA ASN A 259 -1.13 9.27 -47.03
C ASN A 259 -1.86 10.32 -47.90
N GLY A 260 -1.93 11.55 -47.40
CA GLY A 260 -2.69 12.62 -48.04
C GLY A 260 -4.20 12.61 -47.74
N THR A 261 -4.72 11.65 -46.94
CA THR A 261 -6.10 11.71 -46.47
C THR A 261 -6.26 12.71 -45.33
N ILE A 262 -7.33 13.48 -45.36
CA ILE A 262 -7.73 14.42 -44.33
C ILE A 262 -8.99 13.91 -43.62
N TYR A 263 -8.92 13.81 -42.31
CA TYR A 263 -10.05 13.61 -41.42
C TYR A 263 -10.39 14.94 -40.76
N LEU A 264 -11.48 15.59 -41.21
CA LEU A 264 -11.99 16.77 -40.51
C LEU A 264 -12.74 16.33 -39.26
N THR A 265 -12.35 16.84 -38.11
CA THR A 265 -12.97 16.46 -36.83
C THR A 265 -13.40 17.72 -36.07
N PHE A 266 -14.60 17.67 -35.49
CA PHE A 266 -15.21 18.78 -34.80
C PHE A 266 -15.60 18.34 -33.39
N ASP A 267 -15.19 19.12 -32.36
CA ASP A 267 -15.46 18.85 -30.99
C ASP A 267 -16.48 19.83 -30.39
N ASP A 268 -17.08 19.49 -29.25
CA ASP A 268 -17.93 20.29 -28.35
C ASP A 268 -19.37 20.54 -28.83
N GLY A 269 -19.70 20.31 -30.07
CA GLY A 269 -21.03 20.58 -30.65
C GLY A 269 -22.15 19.62 -30.20
N PRO A 270 -23.33 19.84 -30.77
CA PRO A 270 -23.68 20.81 -31.83
C PRO A 270 -24.20 22.16 -31.33
N LYS A 271 -24.19 23.17 -32.21
CA LYS A 271 -24.72 24.52 -31.95
C LYS A 271 -25.37 25.12 -33.18
N TRP A 272 -26.61 25.65 -33.03
CA TRP A 272 -27.27 26.42 -34.08
C TRP A 272 -26.48 27.67 -34.50
N GLY A 273 -26.49 27.97 -35.82
CA GLY A 273 -25.77 29.09 -36.44
C GLY A 273 -24.30 28.80 -36.72
N THR A 274 -23.81 27.63 -36.32
CA THR A 274 -22.45 27.16 -36.62
C THR A 274 -22.45 25.75 -37.15
N THR A 275 -22.88 24.73 -36.38
CA THR A 275 -22.90 23.33 -36.81
C THR A 275 -23.81 23.09 -38.00
N ASP A 276 -25.00 23.71 -38.05
CA ASP A 276 -25.92 23.65 -39.18
C ASP A 276 -25.29 24.17 -40.46
N VAL A 277 -24.58 25.30 -40.42
CA VAL A 277 -23.89 25.87 -41.56
C VAL A 277 -22.64 25.04 -41.94
N ILE A 278 -21.91 24.46 -40.98
CA ILE A 278 -20.83 23.52 -41.26
C ILE A 278 -21.35 22.30 -42.04
N LEU A 279 -22.50 21.74 -41.64
CA LEU A 279 -23.15 20.64 -42.33
C LEU A 279 -23.54 21.03 -43.74
N ASP A 280 -24.10 22.23 -43.98
CA ASP A 280 -24.38 22.75 -45.31
C ASP A 280 -23.11 22.79 -46.18
N ILE A 281 -22.00 23.31 -45.64
CA ILE A 281 -20.72 23.40 -46.38
C ILE A 281 -20.21 21.97 -46.70
N LEU A 282 -20.20 21.06 -45.75
CA LEU A 282 -19.74 19.68 -45.94
C LEU A 282 -20.54 18.97 -47.04
N LYS A 283 -21.88 19.16 -47.02
CA LYS A 283 -22.80 18.61 -48.03
C LYS A 283 -22.54 19.18 -49.40
N GLU A 284 -22.46 20.49 -49.54
CA GLU A 284 -22.16 21.19 -50.80
C GLU A 284 -20.80 20.79 -51.38
N GLU A 285 -19.82 20.60 -50.52
CA GLU A 285 -18.50 20.18 -50.95
C GLU A 285 -18.35 18.65 -51.08
N GLY A 286 -19.39 17.84 -50.74
CA GLY A 286 -19.36 16.39 -50.83
C GLY A 286 -18.27 15.76 -49.93
N VAL A 287 -18.12 16.25 -48.72
CA VAL A 287 -17.10 15.80 -47.74
C VAL A 287 -17.76 15.25 -46.51
N GLU A 288 -17.37 14.04 -46.12
CA GLU A 288 -17.75 13.47 -44.85
C GLU A 288 -16.75 13.86 -43.72
N ALA A 289 -17.23 14.03 -42.53
CA ALA A 289 -16.45 14.43 -41.34
C ALA A 289 -16.81 13.62 -40.10
N THR A 290 -16.18 13.92 -38.98
CA THR A 290 -16.47 13.31 -37.67
C THR A 290 -16.77 14.38 -36.67
N PHE A 291 -17.88 14.24 -35.93
CA PHE A 291 -18.31 15.15 -34.88
C PHE A 291 -18.25 14.44 -33.52
N PHE A 292 -17.37 14.93 -32.64
CA PHE A 292 -17.26 14.46 -31.25
C PHE A 292 -18.20 15.30 -30.35
N VAL A 293 -19.38 14.76 -30.11
CA VAL A 293 -20.45 15.51 -29.44
C VAL A 293 -20.44 15.38 -27.94
N THR A 294 -20.95 16.41 -27.26
CA THR A 294 -21.19 16.43 -25.82
C THR A 294 -22.68 16.22 -25.51
N ASN A 295 -23.09 16.40 -24.24
CA ASN A 295 -24.52 16.33 -23.88
C ASN A 295 -25.24 17.68 -24.04
N SER A 296 -24.66 18.62 -24.77
CA SER A 296 -25.23 19.93 -25.03
C SER A 296 -25.69 20.12 -26.49
N GLY A 297 -26.46 21.17 -26.73
CA GLY A 297 -26.95 21.52 -28.07
C GLY A 297 -28.14 20.68 -28.57
N PRO A 298 -28.62 20.97 -29.81
CA PRO A 298 -29.84 20.38 -30.33
C PRO A 298 -29.63 18.97 -30.92
N ASP A 299 -30.50 18.03 -30.53
CA ASP A 299 -30.49 16.65 -31.01
C ASP A 299 -30.71 16.55 -32.52
N GLU A 300 -31.44 17.47 -33.08
CA GLU A 300 -31.74 17.55 -34.53
C GLU A 300 -30.49 17.67 -35.36
N LEU A 301 -29.46 18.40 -34.89
CA LEU A 301 -28.20 18.56 -35.58
C LEU A 301 -27.32 17.31 -35.50
N ILE A 302 -27.36 16.56 -34.40
CA ILE A 302 -26.72 15.25 -34.30
C ILE A 302 -27.38 14.28 -35.26
N LYS A 303 -28.72 14.25 -35.27
CA LYS A 303 -29.48 13.40 -36.19
C LYS A 303 -29.18 13.74 -37.65
N ARG A 304 -29.16 15.04 -37.99
CA ARG A 304 -28.82 15.53 -39.33
C ARG A 304 -27.42 15.12 -39.75
N ALA A 305 -26.41 15.35 -38.88
CA ALA A 305 -25.03 14.95 -39.20
C ALA A 305 -24.92 13.43 -39.45
N PHE A 306 -25.60 12.62 -38.67
CA PHE A 306 -25.64 11.17 -38.85
C PHE A 306 -26.32 10.77 -40.15
N ASP A 307 -27.48 11.36 -40.45
CA ASP A 307 -28.25 11.06 -41.69
C ASP A 307 -27.53 11.53 -42.99
N GLU A 308 -26.72 12.58 -42.89
CA GLU A 308 -25.87 13.09 -44.00
C GLU A 308 -24.57 12.28 -44.15
N GLY A 309 -24.39 11.19 -43.35
CA GLY A 309 -23.30 10.24 -43.53
C GLY A 309 -22.07 10.51 -42.67
N HIS A 310 -22.06 11.53 -41.82
CA HIS A 310 -20.95 11.84 -40.93
C HIS A 310 -20.84 10.82 -39.76
N THR A 311 -19.67 10.69 -39.17
CA THR A 311 -19.47 9.89 -37.95
C THR A 311 -19.79 10.74 -36.75
N ILE A 312 -20.60 10.18 -35.83
CA ILE A 312 -20.85 10.75 -34.51
C ILE A 312 -19.96 10.04 -33.50
N GLY A 313 -18.96 10.74 -32.97
CA GLY A 313 -18.09 10.32 -31.87
C GLY A 313 -18.56 10.92 -30.54
N LEU A 314 -17.99 10.46 -29.45
CA LEU A 314 -18.35 10.88 -28.09
C LEU A 314 -17.22 11.73 -27.48
N HIS A 315 -17.60 12.87 -26.88
CA HIS A 315 -16.65 13.81 -26.26
C HIS A 315 -16.97 14.06 -24.76
N THR A 316 -17.44 13.04 -24.04
CA THR A 316 -18.00 13.10 -22.70
C THR A 316 -19.28 13.99 -22.64
N ALA A 317 -20.08 13.83 -21.61
CA ALA A 317 -21.35 14.57 -21.51
C ALA A 317 -21.11 16.00 -20.99
N SER A 318 -20.37 16.13 -19.91
CA SER A 318 -20.18 17.40 -19.21
C SER A 318 -19.03 18.23 -19.74
N HIS A 319 -18.05 17.62 -20.36
CA HIS A 319 -16.75 18.23 -20.72
C HIS A 319 -16.09 18.94 -19.51
N ASN A 320 -16.46 18.56 -18.29
CA ASN A 320 -15.92 19.14 -17.05
C ASN A 320 -14.75 18.31 -16.53
N TYR A 321 -13.54 18.82 -16.63
CA TYR A 321 -12.31 18.14 -16.23
C TYR A 321 -12.33 17.64 -14.78
N SER A 322 -12.96 18.39 -13.86
CA SER A 322 -13.05 18.00 -12.44
C SER A 322 -13.97 16.79 -12.22
N VAL A 323 -14.92 16.55 -13.11
CA VAL A 323 -15.81 15.39 -13.10
C VAL A 323 -15.19 14.25 -13.92
N VAL A 324 -14.87 14.54 -15.17
CA VAL A 324 -14.39 13.54 -16.15
C VAL A 324 -13.09 12.88 -15.71
N TYR A 325 -12.17 13.63 -15.10
CA TYR A 325 -10.86 13.11 -14.69
C TYR A 325 -10.72 12.86 -13.17
N ALA A 326 -11.83 12.80 -12.43
CA ALA A 326 -11.80 12.46 -11.01
C ALA A 326 -11.40 11.00 -10.76
N SER A 327 -11.91 10.08 -11.58
CA SER A 327 -11.61 8.65 -11.55
C SER A 327 -11.97 7.99 -12.87
N VAL A 328 -11.55 6.74 -13.07
CA VAL A 328 -11.96 5.91 -14.22
C VAL A 328 -13.48 5.74 -14.25
N ASP A 329 -14.08 5.47 -13.10
CA ASP A 329 -15.54 5.28 -13.01
C ASP A 329 -16.30 6.58 -13.34
N SER A 330 -15.84 7.73 -12.85
CA SER A 330 -16.43 9.04 -13.17
C SER A 330 -16.37 9.34 -14.67
N TYR A 331 -15.24 9.00 -15.32
CA TYR A 331 -15.10 9.15 -16.75
C TYR A 331 -16.16 8.36 -17.51
N PHE A 332 -16.33 7.08 -17.17
CA PHE A 332 -17.28 6.22 -17.90
C PHE A 332 -18.74 6.55 -17.56
N GLN A 333 -19.06 6.97 -16.34
CA GLN A 333 -20.40 7.48 -16.01
C GLN A 333 -20.76 8.71 -16.86
N ASP A 334 -19.84 9.64 -17.05
CA ASP A 334 -20.05 10.83 -17.88
C ASP A 334 -20.10 10.45 -19.38
N LEU A 335 -19.24 9.55 -19.83
CA LEU A 335 -19.24 9.03 -21.22
C LEU A 335 -20.53 8.30 -21.56
N ASP A 336 -21.06 7.49 -20.64
CA ASP A 336 -22.28 6.71 -20.85
C ASP A 336 -23.52 7.60 -21.07
N ILE A 337 -23.57 8.78 -20.47
CA ILE A 337 -24.65 9.76 -20.68
C ILE A 337 -24.70 10.18 -22.15
N VAL A 338 -23.56 10.62 -22.70
CA VAL A 338 -23.54 11.04 -24.13
C VAL A 338 -23.65 9.85 -25.07
N SER A 339 -23.13 8.69 -24.72
CA SER A 339 -23.30 7.44 -25.48
C SER A 339 -24.77 7.06 -25.62
N GLN A 340 -25.51 7.12 -24.52
CA GLN A 340 -26.96 6.83 -24.54
C GLN A 340 -27.75 7.90 -25.33
N ARG A 341 -27.36 9.18 -25.21
CA ARG A 341 -27.93 10.26 -26.05
C ARG A 341 -27.78 9.96 -27.53
N VAL A 342 -26.53 9.70 -27.97
CA VAL A 342 -26.22 9.42 -29.38
C VAL A 342 -26.99 8.19 -29.88
N LYS A 343 -27.04 7.12 -29.07
CA LYS A 343 -27.78 5.90 -29.39
C LYS A 343 -29.28 6.16 -29.55
N ASN A 344 -29.87 6.97 -28.70
CA ASN A 344 -31.29 7.32 -28.78
C ASN A 344 -31.60 8.14 -30.03
N ILE A 345 -30.72 9.04 -30.45
CA ILE A 345 -30.89 9.91 -31.60
C ILE A 345 -30.67 9.15 -32.95
N THR A 346 -29.60 8.36 -33.02
CA THR A 346 -29.12 7.74 -34.25
C THR A 346 -29.59 6.29 -34.42
N GLY A 347 -30.02 5.64 -33.35
CA GLY A 347 -30.30 4.20 -33.32
C GLY A 347 -29.03 3.32 -33.30
N GLN A 348 -27.83 3.93 -33.28
CA GLN A 348 -26.54 3.22 -33.31
C GLN A 348 -25.69 3.60 -32.09
N GLU A 349 -24.96 2.62 -31.57
CA GLU A 349 -23.97 2.83 -30.52
C GLU A 349 -22.64 3.30 -31.12
N SER A 350 -22.08 4.41 -30.65
CA SER A 350 -20.76 4.86 -31.06
C SER A 350 -19.68 4.26 -30.15
N LYS A 351 -18.63 3.74 -30.77
CA LYS A 351 -17.40 3.26 -30.12
C LYS A 351 -16.18 4.15 -30.42
N ILE A 352 -16.43 5.33 -30.97
CA ILE A 352 -15.40 6.32 -31.32
C ILE A 352 -15.48 7.46 -30.35
N ILE A 353 -14.37 7.75 -29.69
CA ILE A 353 -14.29 8.79 -28.65
C ILE A 353 -13.13 9.75 -28.89
N ARG A 354 -13.21 10.93 -28.29
CA ARG A 354 -12.07 11.83 -28.06
C ARG A 354 -12.09 12.30 -26.61
N PHE A 355 -10.92 12.23 -25.97
CA PHE A 355 -10.78 12.73 -24.61
C PHE A 355 -10.83 14.27 -24.60
N PRO A 356 -11.54 14.93 -23.65
CA PRO A 356 -11.43 16.37 -23.43
C PRO A 356 -9.98 16.81 -23.27
N GLY A 357 -9.51 17.67 -24.19
CA GLY A 357 -8.12 18.13 -24.24
C GLY A 357 -7.11 17.10 -24.78
N GLY A 358 -7.59 15.96 -25.30
CA GLY A 358 -6.76 14.89 -25.87
C GLY A 358 -6.05 14.01 -24.83
N ALA A 359 -5.45 12.90 -25.30
CA ALA A 359 -4.73 11.96 -24.44
C ALA A 359 -3.46 12.58 -23.82
N SER A 360 -2.90 13.61 -24.43
CA SER A 360 -1.70 14.31 -23.96
C SER A 360 -1.96 15.44 -22.97
N ASN A 361 -3.24 15.70 -22.60
CA ASN A 361 -3.55 16.80 -21.71
C ASN A 361 -2.86 16.64 -20.34
N THR A 362 -2.41 17.77 -19.79
CA THR A 362 -1.76 17.81 -18.47
C THR A 362 -2.67 18.30 -17.35
N ILE A 363 -3.90 18.71 -17.69
CA ILE A 363 -4.86 19.27 -16.73
C ILE A 363 -5.44 18.12 -15.88
N SER A 364 -5.69 16.97 -16.50
CA SER A 364 -6.25 15.78 -15.85
C SER A 364 -5.50 15.37 -14.57
N ARG A 365 -4.17 15.46 -14.57
CA ARG A 365 -3.34 15.12 -13.39
C ARG A 365 -3.60 15.98 -12.16
N ARG A 366 -4.25 17.16 -12.30
CA ARG A 366 -4.66 18.01 -11.18
C ARG A 366 -5.81 17.41 -10.38
N TYR A 367 -6.57 16.53 -11.01
CA TYR A 367 -7.73 15.84 -10.42
C TYR A 367 -7.38 14.42 -9.99
N SER A 368 -6.61 13.70 -10.82
CA SER A 368 -6.11 12.36 -10.51
C SER A 368 -4.81 12.12 -11.27
N SER A 369 -3.70 11.98 -10.54
CA SER A 369 -2.39 11.68 -11.12
C SER A 369 -2.42 10.29 -11.78
N GLY A 370 -1.86 10.17 -12.98
CA GLY A 370 -1.85 8.91 -13.73
C GLY A 370 -3.16 8.53 -14.43
N ILE A 371 -4.22 9.34 -14.33
CA ILE A 371 -5.55 9.01 -14.83
C ILE A 371 -5.57 8.75 -16.35
N MET A 372 -4.82 9.51 -17.14
CA MET A 372 -4.80 9.32 -18.60
C MET A 372 -4.13 8.01 -18.99
N SER A 373 -3.10 7.56 -18.28
CA SER A 373 -2.48 6.26 -18.51
C SER A 373 -3.46 5.10 -18.27
N LEU A 374 -4.34 5.25 -17.26
CA LEU A 374 -5.40 4.28 -16.98
C LEU A 374 -6.51 4.35 -18.02
N LEU A 375 -6.99 5.57 -18.35
CA LEU A 375 -8.11 5.75 -19.28
C LEU A 375 -7.78 5.32 -20.69
N THR A 376 -6.56 5.59 -21.19
CA THR A 376 -6.17 5.18 -22.55
C THR A 376 -6.15 3.66 -22.73
N VAL A 377 -5.92 2.91 -21.67
CA VAL A 377 -6.01 1.44 -21.65
C VAL A 377 -7.47 1.00 -21.47
N GLU A 378 -8.17 1.56 -20.51
CA GLU A 378 -9.48 1.10 -20.11
C GLU A 378 -10.56 1.35 -21.19
N VAL A 379 -10.45 2.44 -21.96
CA VAL A 379 -11.38 2.69 -23.09
C VAL A 379 -11.23 1.62 -24.16
N LEU A 380 -10.01 1.14 -24.41
CA LEU A 380 -9.75 0.07 -25.38
C LEU A 380 -10.27 -1.28 -24.86
N ASN A 381 -10.09 -1.57 -23.58
CA ASN A 381 -10.63 -2.77 -22.93
C ASN A 381 -12.16 -2.84 -23.02
N ARG A 382 -12.86 -1.70 -23.01
CA ARG A 382 -14.31 -1.60 -23.20
C ARG A 382 -14.75 -1.47 -24.68
N GLY A 383 -13.82 -1.70 -25.61
CA GLY A 383 -14.08 -1.72 -27.04
C GLY A 383 -14.24 -0.35 -27.69
N TYR A 384 -13.90 0.72 -26.99
CA TYR A 384 -13.82 2.06 -27.59
C TYR A 384 -12.50 2.25 -28.34
N ARG A 385 -12.48 3.17 -29.29
CA ARG A 385 -11.29 3.68 -29.97
C ARG A 385 -11.22 5.18 -29.78
N TYR A 386 -10.07 5.71 -29.37
CA TYR A 386 -9.91 7.15 -29.16
C TYR A 386 -9.02 7.77 -30.22
N TYR A 387 -9.35 9.00 -30.58
CA TYR A 387 -8.67 9.72 -31.67
C TYR A 387 -8.26 11.12 -31.19
N ASP A 388 -6.95 11.37 -31.19
CA ASP A 388 -6.42 12.71 -31.00
C ASP A 388 -6.29 13.38 -32.38
N TRP A 389 -5.35 14.26 -32.53
CA TRP A 389 -5.10 15.00 -33.78
C TRP A 389 -3.60 15.19 -34.00
N ASN A 390 -3.21 15.41 -35.22
CA ASN A 390 -1.85 15.82 -35.60
C ASN A 390 -1.80 17.20 -36.27
N ILE A 391 -2.96 17.82 -36.48
CA ILE A 391 -3.11 19.21 -36.91
C ILE A 391 -4.15 19.92 -36.02
N SER A 392 -3.77 21.03 -35.41
CA SER A 392 -4.71 21.89 -34.69
C SER A 392 -5.03 23.12 -35.55
N SER A 393 -6.32 23.43 -35.68
CA SER A 393 -6.76 24.66 -36.32
C SER A 393 -6.44 25.92 -35.49
N GLY A 394 -6.22 25.75 -34.18
CA GLY A 394 -6.00 26.87 -33.25
C GLY A 394 -7.27 27.63 -32.87
N ASP A 395 -8.44 27.08 -33.16
CA ASP A 395 -9.75 27.73 -32.93
C ASP A 395 -10.20 27.72 -31.47
N ALA A 396 -9.53 26.96 -30.59
CA ALA A 396 -9.70 26.99 -29.14
C ALA A 396 -8.67 27.85 -28.41
N ALA A 397 -7.84 28.65 -29.13
CA ALA A 397 -6.87 29.54 -28.51
C ALA A 397 -7.57 30.65 -27.67
N GLY A 398 -6.89 31.14 -26.65
CA GLY A 398 -7.46 32.12 -25.68
C GLY A 398 -7.92 33.46 -26.28
N THR A 399 -7.40 33.84 -27.48
CA THR A 399 -7.89 34.95 -28.27
C THR A 399 -8.62 34.42 -29.49
N ALA A 400 -9.82 34.92 -29.81
CA ALA A 400 -10.61 34.50 -30.96
C ALA A 400 -9.81 34.74 -32.25
N PRO A 401 -9.43 33.68 -33.01
CA PRO A 401 -8.70 33.85 -34.26
C PRO A 401 -9.62 34.30 -35.40
N THR A 402 -9.03 34.84 -36.47
CA THR A 402 -9.75 35.08 -37.73
C THR A 402 -9.91 33.78 -38.53
N ALA A 403 -10.88 33.80 -39.47
CA ALA A 403 -11.05 32.68 -40.41
C ALA A 403 -9.75 32.41 -41.22
N ASP A 404 -9.02 33.45 -41.60
CA ASP A 404 -7.73 33.34 -42.34
C ASP A 404 -6.65 32.68 -41.44
N GLN A 405 -6.61 32.97 -40.14
CA GLN A 405 -5.68 32.30 -39.22
C GLN A 405 -6.00 30.82 -39.11
N ILE A 406 -7.27 30.44 -38.97
CA ILE A 406 -7.71 29.03 -38.97
C ILE A 406 -7.32 28.35 -40.28
N PHE A 407 -7.63 28.97 -41.41
CA PHE A 407 -7.23 28.46 -42.72
C PHE A 407 -5.73 28.19 -42.77
N ASN A 408 -4.90 29.19 -42.50
CA ASN A 408 -3.45 29.07 -42.53
C ASN A 408 -2.91 28.01 -41.55
N ASN A 409 -3.45 27.92 -40.35
CA ASN A 409 -3.04 26.92 -39.35
C ASN A 409 -3.30 25.50 -39.87
N VAL A 410 -4.39 25.27 -40.58
CA VAL A 410 -4.68 23.94 -41.14
C VAL A 410 -3.81 23.68 -42.41
N VAL A 411 -3.88 24.54 -43.40
CA VAL A 411 -3.29 24.25 -44.74
C VAL A 411 -1.76 24.17 -44.68
N ASN A 412 -1.10 25.01 -43.90
CA ASN A 412 0.36 24.99 -43.73
C ASN A 412 0.89 23.74 -43.02
N ASN A 413 0.03 23.01 -42.32
CA ASN A 413 0.37 21.77 -41.61
C ASN A 413 -0.11 20.51 -42.32
N LEU A 414 -0.79 20.60 -43.47
CA LEU A 414 -1.15 19.44 -44.29
C LEU A 414 0.09 18.77 -44.88
N SER A 415 0.08 17.46 -44.98
CA SER A 415 1.17 16.67 -45.55
C SER A 415 0.61 15.54 -46.44
N LYS A 416 1.19 15.39 -47.64
CA LYS A 416 0.93 14.27 -48.55
C LYS A 416 1.52 12.95 -48.06
N ASN A 417 2.47 13.01 -47.12
CA ASN A 417 3.23 11.85 -46.68
C ASN A 417 2.68 11.23 -45.38
N ARG A 418 1.52 11.70 -44.91
CA ARG A 418 0.86 11.17 -43.74
C ARG A 418 -0.66 11.34 -43.83
N VAL A 419 -1.34 10.66 -42.89
CA VAL A 419 -2.74 10.97 -42.55
C VAL A 419 -2.80 12.31 -41.82
N ASN A 420 -3.78 13.13 -42.14
CA ASN A 420 -3.99 14.46 -41.61
C ASN A 420 -5.28 14.46 -40.76
N MET A 421 -5.19 14.37 -39.44
CA MET A 421 -6.34 14.46 -38.56
C MET A 421 -6.41 15.87 -37.97
N VAL A 422 -7.43 16.62 -38.35
CA VAL A 422 -7.57 18.04 -38.04
C VAL A 422 -8.56 18.24 -36.91
N LEU A 423 -8.08 18.86 -35.81
CA LEU A 423 -8.92 19.31 -34.70
C LEU A 423 -9.52 20.68 -34.99
N MET A 424 -10.84 20.77 -34.95
CA MET A 424 -11.66 21.99 -34.97
C MET A 424 -12.81 21.88 -33.98
N HIS A 425 -13.56 22.96 -33.78
CA HIS A 425 -14.76 22.99 -32.96
C HIS A 425 -15.93 23.59 -33.73
N ASP A 426 -17.01 22.83 -33.89
CA ASP A 426 -18.19 23.25 -34.69
C ASP A 426 -19.08 24.29 -33.99
N ILE A 427 -18.75 24.62 -32.74
CA ILE A 427 -19.39 25.71 -31.99
C ILE A 427 -18.76 27.10 -32.27
N LYS A 428 -17.71 27.16 -33.08
CA LYS A 428 -16.93 28.39 -33.34
C LYS A 428 -17.26 29.00 -34.69
N PRO A 429 -17.71 30.28 -34.76
CA PRO A 429 -18.07 30.92 -36.01
C PRO A 429 -16.89 31.07 -36.99
N TYR A 430 -15.70 31.36 -36.52
CA TYR A 430 -14.51 31.49 -37.35
C TYR A 430 -14.06 30.15 -37.95
N THR A 431 -14.32 29.02 -37.34
CA THR A 431 -14.13 27.69 -37.92
C THR A 431 -15.09 27.45 -39.08
N ARG A 432 -16.40 27.76 -38.86
CA ARG A 432 -17.42 27.74 -39.90
C ARG A 432 -16.99 28.57 -41.11
N ASP A 433 -16.52 29.79 -40.87
CA ASP A 433 -16.17 30.74 -41.94
C ASP A 433 -14.90 30.33 -42.71
N ALA A 434 -13.98 29.61 -42.08
CA ALA A 434 -12.74 29.09 -42.74
C ALA A 434 -12.95 27.78 -43.48
N LEU A 435 -13.94 26.96 -43.14
CA LEU A 435 -14.05 25.56 -43.54
C LEU A 435 -14.10 25.36 -45.05
N ARG A 436 -14.93 26.12 -45.77
CA ARG A 436 -15.07 26.01 -47.21
C ARG A 436 -13.73 26.23 -47.93
N ASN A 437 -12.99 27.25 -47.52
CA ASN A 437 -11.70 27.57 -48.14
C ASN A 437 -10.66 26.44 -47.84
N ILE A 438 -10.68 25.84 -46.66
CA ILE A 438 -9.82 24.70 -46.30
C ILE A 438 -10.12 23.52 -47.22
N ILE A 439 -11.40 23.16 -47.39
CA ILE A 439 -11.81 22.02 -48.21
C ILE A 439 -11.42 22.25 -49.69
N GLN A 440 -11.73 23.44 -50.21
CA GLN A 440 -11.43 23.76 -51.60
C GLN A 440 -9.93 23.82 -51.90
N TYR A 441 -9.13 24.38 -50.95
CA TYR A 441 -7.67 24.35 -51.07
C TYR A 441 -7.17 22.90 -51.12
N ALA A 442 -7.58 22.05 -50.13
CA ALA A 442 -7.11 20.69 -50.01
C ALA A 442 -7.48 19.85 -51.26
N LYS A 443 -8.68 20.03 -51.82
CA LYS A 443 -9.10 19.37 -53.04
C LYS A 443 -8.22 19.77 -54.22
N ARG A 444 -7.95 21.08 -54.43
CA ARG A 444 -7.04 21.57 -55.47
C ARG A 444 -5.64 21.00 -55.38
N GLU A 445 -5.16 20.84 -54.16
CA GLU A 445 -3.86 20.23 -53.89
C GLU A 445 -3.90 18.69 -53.95
N GLY A 446 -5.05 18.08 -54.29
CA GLY A 446 -5.20 16.63 -54.48
C GLY A 446 -5.18 15.82 -53.16
N TYR A 447 -5.60 16.40 -52.06
CA TYR A 447 -5.93 15.66 -50.84
C TYR A 447 -7.30 14.99 -50.97
N THR A 448 -7.49 13.87 -50.23
CA THR A 448 -8.78 13.19 -50.10
C THR A 448 -9.36 13.41 -48.71
N PHE A 449 -10.66 13.27 -48.57
CA PHE A 449 -11.34 13.40 -47.28
C PHE A 449 -12.04 12.10 -46.93
N GLU A 450 -11.97 11.73 -45.66
CA GLU A 450 -12.67 10.59 -45.10
C GLU A 450 -13.19 10.92 -43.68
N LYS A 451 -14.24 10.24 -43.23
CA LYS A 451 -14.68 10.22 -41.87
C LYS A 451 -13.97 9.11 -41.07
N ILE A 452 -13.85 9.26 -39.76
CA ILE A 452 -13.33 8.22 -38.86
C ILE A 452 -14.35 7.07 -38.79
N THR A 453 -13.85 5.85 -38.90
CA THR A 453 -14.60 4.60 -38.67
C THR A 453 -13.89 3.77 -37.62
N THR A 454 -14.52 2.69 -37.14
CA THR A 454 -13.88 1.75 -36.21
C THR A 454 -12.67 1.01 -36.83
N LYS A 455 -12.47 1.10 -38.13
CA LYS A 455 -11.34 0.53 -38.87
C LYS A 455 -10.20 1.53 -39.12
N THR A 456 -10.45 2.83 -38.93
CA THR A 456 -9.48 3.89 -39.14
C THR A 456 -8.32 3.73 -38.15
N GLU A 457 -7.08 3.92 -38.65
CA GLU A 457 -5.88 3.99 -37.79
C GLU A 457 -6.05 5.06 -36.72
N MET A 458 -5.78 4.70 -35.46
CA MET A 458 -5.86 5.65 -34.36
C MET A 458 -4.67 6.60 -34.40
N ILE A 459 -4.94 7.89 -34.52
CA ILE A 459 -3.95 8.94 -34.30
C ILE A 459 -3.99 9.31 -32.83
N THR A 460 -2.94 8.97 -32.13
CA THR A 460 -2.86 9.19 -30.68
C THR A 460 -1.66 10.05 -30.31
N GLN A 461 -1.80 10.84 -29.26
CA GLN A 461 -0.73 11.67 -28.73
C GLN A 461 -0.12 10.95 -27.51
N ARG A 462 1.16 11.26 -27.22
CA ARG A 462 1.85 10.70 -26.06
C ARG A 462 1.17 11.20 -24.77
N VAL A 463 0.84 10.27 -23.89
CA VAL A 463 0.31 10.58 -22.56
C VAL A 463 1.38 11.30 -21.73
N ASN A 464 1.00 12.43 -21.10
CA ASN A 464 1.87 13.32 -20.32
C ASN A 464 1.41 13.45 -18.86
N ASN A 465 0.99 12.40 -18.27
CA ASN A 465 0.30 12.38 -16.98
C ASN A 465 1.24 12.26 -15.76
#